data_89501785d92763a3637f233e9543c288
#
_entry.id   89501785d92763a3637f233e9543c288
#
_cell.length_a   1.000
_cell.length_b   1.000
_cell.length_c   1.000
_cell.angle_alpha   90.00
_cell.angle_beta   90.00
_cell.angle_gamma   90.00
#
_symmetry.space_group_name_H-M   'P 1'
#
loop_
_entity.id
_entity.type
_entity.pdbx_description
1 polymer ?
#
loop_
_entity_poly.entity_id
_entity_poly.type
_entity_poly.pdbx_seq_one_letter_code
_entity_poly.pdbx_strand_id
1 'polypeptide(L)'
;MKTAVAGYPRIGTLRELKFALEKYFRKEISADELTQTAKELRKTHWLIQKEAGIDYITSNDFSYYDIVLDTAFLLNIIPERYKELEVSELDKYLAMARGYQGENGDVKALAMKKWFNTNYHYIVPEAEDSTQIRLTGNKLWAEYAEAKELGIETKPVITGVYTLFKLCRFTGKKRADDFINAFIEAYKDVYSKCEAVGIQWLQFDEPALVQDMTEEDRELFVKMYSDILGKKKSCKVLLQTYFGDVRDVYEDIVKLSFDGIGLDFIEGKKTAELIEKYGFPKDTVLFAGLVNGKNIWKNHYEKTLNVLKKLGDKGIQTVLSTSCSLQHVPYLSLIHI
;
A
#
# COMPACT_ATOMS: atom_id res chain seq x y z
N MET A 1 1.61 -1.09 -25.19
CA MET A 1 2.30 -1.11 -23.88
C MET A 1 1.25 -0.90 -22.80
N LYS A 2 1.28 -1.67 -21.73
CA LYS A 2 0.32 -1.53 -20.62
C LYS A 2 0.75 -0.42 -19.66
N THR A 3 -0.24 0.13 -18.94
CA THR A 3 -0.09 1.25 -18.02
C THR A 3 -0.60 0.90 -16.62
N ALA A 4 -0.02 1.52 -15.59
CA ALA A 4 -0.39 1.32 -14.19
C ALA A 4 -0.27 2.62 -13.39
N VAL A 5 -0.98 2.67 -12.28
CA VAL A 5 -0.69 3.59 -11.17
C VAL A 5 -0.28 2.79 -9.94
N ALA A 6 0.66 3.33 -9.15
CA ALA A 6 1.08 2.68 -7.90
C ALA A 6 0.02 2.83 -6.79
N GLY A 7 -0.79 3.88 -6.87
CA GLY A 7 -1.92 4.17 -5.99
C GLY A 7 -2.60 5.48 -6.39
N TYR A 8 -3.84 5.69 -5.95
CA TYR A 8 -4.66 6.83 -6.33
C TYR A 8 -5.02 7.74 -5.13
N PRO A 9 -5.20 9.07 -5.33
CA PRO A 9 -5.58 9.98 -4.25
C PRO A 9 -6.95 9.63 -3.65
N ARG A 10 -7.03 9.61 -2.31
CA ARG A 10 -8.26 9.26 -1.58
C ARG A 10 -9.21 10.43 -1.31
N ILE A 11 -8.69 11.65 -1.33
CA ILE A 11 -9.34 12.81 -0.71
C ILE A 11 -10.55 13.34 -1.49
N GLY A 12 -10.64 13.05 -2.80
CA GLY A 12 -11.64 13.60 -3.72
C GLY A 12 -11.26 14.99 -4.26
N THR A 13 -11.86 15.38 -5.39
CA THR A 13 -11.52 16.61 -6.13
C THR A 13 -11.80 17.88 -5.33
N LEU A 14 -12.85 17.89 -4.53
CA LEU A 14 -13.26 19.02 -3.68
C LEU A 14 -13.02 18.73 -2.19
N ARG A 15 -12.13 17.78 -1.86
CA ARG A 15 -11.83 17.32 -0.49
C ARG A 15 -13.00 16.69 0.23
N GLU A 16 -13.88 16.02 -0.51
CA GLU A 16 -15.13 15.45 -0.02
C GLU A 16 -14.90 14.54 1.19
N LEU A 17 -13.87 13.67 1.13
CA LEU A 17 -13.54 12.80 2.25
C LEU A 17 -13.19 13.58 3.52
N LYS A 18 -12.41 14.66 3.38
CA LYS A 18 -12.02 15.49 4.52
C LYS A 18 -13.25 16.09 5.19
N PHE A 19 -14.11 16.71 4.40
CA PHE A 19 -15.33 17.37 4.93
C PHE A 19 -16.32 16.37 5.50
N ALA A 20 -16.46 15.18 4.90
CA ALA A 20 -17.29 14.12 5.44
C ALA A 20 -16.77 13.63 6.80
N LEU A 21 -15.47 13.40 6.94
CA LEU A 21 -14.86 13.05 8.23
C LEU A 21 -15.06 14.13 9.29
N GLU A 22 -14.87 15.41 8.93
CA GLU A 22 -15.11 16.53 9.86
C GLU A 22 -16.55 16.60 10.32
N LYS A 23 -17.53 16.40 9.42
CA LYS A 23 -18.95 16.33 9.76
C LYS A 23 -19.26 15.14 10.67
N TYR A 24 -18.68 13.97 10.36
CA TYR A 24 -18.85 12.78 11.18
C TYR A 24 -18.35 13.00 12.62
N PHE A 25 -17.17 13.59 12.78
CA PHE A 25 -16.62 13.91 14.12
C PHE A 25 -17.47 14.93 14.89
N ARG A 26 -18.17 15.85 14.18
CA ARG A 26 -19.13 16.77 14.80
C ARG A 26 -20.52 16.16 15.00
N LYS A 27 -20.69 14.86 14.67
CA LYS A 27 -21.99 14.16 14.72
C LYS A 27 -23.07 14.79 13.83
N GLU A 28 -22.67 15.46 12.75
CA GLU A 28 -23.55 16.07 11.75
C GLU A 28 -24.02 15.06 10.69
N ILE A 29 -23.27 13.98 10.49
CA ILE A 29 -23.64 12.86 9.62
C ILE A 29 -23.43 11.53 10.35
N SER A 30 -24.16 10.51 9.91
CA SER A 30 -24.04 9.13 10.39
C SER A 30 -22.82 8.38 9.81
N ALA A 31 -22.49 7.22 10.38
CA ALA A 31 -21.49 6.32 9.84
C ALA A 31 -21.85 5.82 8.44
N ASP A 32 -23.15 5.58 8.18
CA ASP A 32 -23.65 5.16 6.87
C ASP A 32 -23.44 6.24 5.81
N GLU A 33 -23.72 7.51 6.14
CA GLU A 33 -23.50 8.64 5.22
C GLU A 33 -22.00 8.84 4.92
N LEU A 34 -21.13 8.69 5.92
CA LEU A 34 -19.69 8.73 5.72
C LEU A 34 -19.23 7.58 4.81
N THR A 35 -19.72 6.36 5.06
CA THR A 35 -19.40 5.17 4.27
C THR A 35 -19.91 5.30 2.84
N GLN A 36 -21.10 5.84 2.64
CA GLN A 36 -21.64 6.10 1.31
C GLN A 36 -20.80 7.12 0.55
N THR A 37 -20.39 8.23 1.21
CA THR A 37 -19.47 9.21 0.61
C THR A 37 -18.16 8.56 0.16
N ALA A 38 -17.59 7.69 0.99
CA ALA A 38 -16.36 6.95 0.65
C ALA A 38 -16.58 6.02 -0.55
N LYS A 39 -17.72 5.32 -0.63
CA LYS A 39 -18.09 4.45 -1.75
C LYS A 39 -18.22 5.22 -3.06
N GLU A 40 -18.87 6.37 -3.06
CA GLU A 40 -18.99 7.23 -4.25
C GLU A 40 -17.62 7.77 -4.71
N LEU A 41 -16.73 8.12 -3.78
CA LEU A 41 -15.39 8.56 -4.12
C LEU A 41 -14.60 7.42 -4.77
N ARG A 42 -14.60 6.20 -4.21
CA ARG A 42 -13.93 5.05 -4.81
C ARG A 42 -14.44 4.76 -6.22
N LYS A 43 -15.76 4.74 -6.38
CA LYS A 43 -16.40 4.58 -7.70
C LYS A 43 -15.90 5.60 -8.70
N THR A 44 -15.90 6.87 -8.33
CA THR A 44 -15.42 7.98 -9.18
C THR A 44 -13.94 7.79 -9.55
N HIS A 45 -13.10 7.43 -8.58
CA HIS A 45 -11.67 7.21 -8.79
C HIS A 45 -11.39 6.05 -9.76
N TRP A 46 -12.13 4.95 -9.65
CA TRP A 46 -11.98 3.81 -10.58
C TRP A 46 -12.46 4.15 -11.99
N LEU A 47 -13.57 4.88 -12.12
CA LEU A 47 -14.06 5.29 -13.43
C LEU A 47 -13.09 6.25 -14.13
N ILE A 48 -12.53 7.23 -13.42
CA ILE A 48 -11.50 8.15 -13.96
C ILE A 48 -10.29 7.38 -14.48
N GLN A 49 -9.78 6.41 -13.71
CA GLN A 49 -8.65 5.60 -14.14
C GLN A 49 -9.00 4.74 -15.37
N LYS A 50 -10.20 4.15 -15.40
CA LYS A 50 -10.69 3.36 -16.54
C LYS A 50 -10.83 4.23 -17.79
N GLU A 51 -11.43 5.40 -17.68
CA GLU A 51 -11.60 6.35 -18.78
C GLU A 51 -10.25 6.88 -19.31
N ALA A 52 -9.29 7.06 -18.41
CA ALA A 52 -7.90 7.42 -18.77
C ALA A 52 -7.13 6.27 -19.46
N GLY A 53 -7.70 5.07 -19.57
CA GLY A 53 -7.06 3.93 -20.22
C GLY A 53 -5.96 3.27 -19.39
N ILE A 54 -6.05 3.33 -18.05
CA ILE A 54 -5.14 2.62 -17.18
C ILE A 54 -5.50 1.12 -17.15
N ASP A 55 -4.51 0.27 -17.47
CA ASP A 55 -4.69 -1.19 -17.52
C ASP A 55 -4.71 -1.84 -16.12
N TYR A 56 -3.88 -1.34 -15.20
CA TYR A 56 -3.78 -1.85 -13.83
C TYR A 56 -4.26 -0.80 -12.83
N ILE A 57 -5.56 -0.79 -12.60
CA ILE A 57 -6.25 0.10 -11.66
C ILE A 57 -6.10 -0.43 -10.24
N THR A 58 -5.88 0.44 -9.26
CA THR A 58 -5.75 0.06 -7.85
C THR A 58 -7.08 0.00 -7.11
N SER A 59 -7.15 -0.82 -6.06
CA SER A 59 -8.15 -0.77 -5.00
C SER A 59 -7.49 -1.02 -3.65
N ASN A 60 -8.21 -0.83 -2.56
CA ASN A 60 -7.71 -0.88 -1.19
C ASN A 60 -6.62 0.17 -0.86
N ASP A 61 -6.34 1.08 -1.78
CA ASP A 61 -5.49 2.26 -1.60
C ASP A 61 -6.27 3.48 -1.09
N PHE A 62 -7.60 3.41 -1.11
CA PHE A 62 -8.47 4.36 -0.42
C PHE A 62 -8.44 4.08 1.09
N SER A 63 -8.26 5.13 1.90
CA SER A 63 -8.23 5.03 3.35
C SER A 63 -8.97 6.21 3.99
N TYR A 64 -9.65 5.98 5.11
CA TYR A 64 -10.17 7.08 5.92
C TYR A 64 -9.04 7.88 6.58
N TYR A 65 -7.89 7.24 6.83
CA TYR A 65 -6.75 7.89 7.46
C TYR A 65 -5.43 7.59 6.75
N ASP A 66 -4.88 6.38 6.89
CA ASP A 66 -3.68 5.94 6.16
C ASP A 66 -3.66 4.43 5.92
N ILE A 67 -2.92 3.99 4.90
CA ILE A 67 -2.87 2.59 4.46
C ILE A 67 -2.15 1.66 5.46
N VAL A 68 -1.25 2.19 6.30
CA VAL A 68 -0.57 1.40 7.33
C VAL A 68 -1.54 1.06 8.44
N LEU A 69 -2.33 2.05 8.87
CA LEU A 69 -3.40 1.84 9.85
C LEU A 69 -4.46 0.86 9.31
N ASP A 70 -4.86 1.01 8.03
CA ASP A 70 -5.80 0.08 7.39
C ASP A 70 -5.27 -1.37 7.44
N THR A 71 -3.99 -1.56 7.11
CA THR A 71 -3.35 -2.88 7.14
C THR A 71 -3.23 -3.42 8.56
N ALA A 72 -2.85 -2.58 9.51
CA ALA A 72 -2.76 -2.96 10.92
C ALA A 72 -4.13 -3.39 11.47
N PHE A 73 -5.19 -2.64 11.14
CA PHE A 73 -6.55 -2.95 11.55
C PHE A 73 -7.05 -4.25 10.89
N LEU A 74 -6.77 -4.45 9.60
CA LEU A 74 -7.06 -5.68 8.85
C LEU A 74 -6.44 -6.91 9.52
N LEU A 75 -5.23 -6.78 10.07
CA LEU A 75 -4.45 -7.87 10.67
C LEU A 75 -4.56 -7.93 12.20
N ASN A 76 -5.54 -7.24 12.79
CA ASN A 76 -5.78 -7.24 14.24
C ASN A 76 -4.60 -6.71 15.08
N ILE A 77 -3.77 -5.85 14.50
CA ILE A 77 -2.74 -5.12 15.25
C ILE A 77 -3.41 -3.92 15.92
N ILE A 78 -4.19 -4.22 16.95
CA ILE A 78 -5.02 -3.29 17.70
C ILE A 78 -4.63 -3.41 19.18
N PRO A 79 -4.06 -2.37 19.80
CA PRO A 79 -3.76 -2.36 21.24
C PRO A 79 -5.01 -2.57 22.10
N GLU A 80 -4.84 -3.23 23.24
CA GLU A 80 -5.94 -3.65 24.11
C GLU A 80 -6.83 -2.47 24.53
N ARG A 81 -6.22 -1.31 24.82
CA ARG A 81 -6.94 -0.08 25.18
C ARG A 81 -8.00 0.38 24.18
N TYR A 82 -7.87 0.00 22.89
CA TYR A 82 -8.90 0.31 21.87
C TYR A 82 -9.91 -0.82 21.71
N LYS A 83 -9.53 -2.07 22.02
CA LYS A 83 -10.46 -3.20 22.00
C LYS A 83 -11.50 -3.10 23.12
N GLU A 84 -11.10 -2.54 24.27
CA GLU A 84 -11.95 -2.30 25.43
C GLU A 84 -12.98 -1.18 25.21
N LEU A 85 -12.82 -0.36 24.16
CA LEU A 85 -13.82 0.65 23.81
C LEU A 85 -15.10 0.00 23.29
N GLU A 86 -16.23 0.29 23.90
CA GLU A 86 -17.56 -0.14 23.46
C GLU A 86 -18.11 0.78 22.38
N VAL A 87 -17.42 0.81 21.24
CA VAL A 87 -17.76 1.64 20.08
C VAL A 87 -17.77 0.81 18.79
N SER A 88 -18.30 1.38 17.71
CA SER A 88 -18.28 0.73 16.40
C SER A 88 -16.85 0.44 15.92
N GLU A 89 -16.68 -0.52 15.00
CA GLU A 89 -15.36 -0.81 14.40
C GLU A 89 -14.79 0.41 13.65
N LEU A 90 -15.64 1.22 13.04
CA LEU A 90 -15.23 2.48 12.41
C LEU A 90 -14.72 3.47 13.46
N ASP A 91 -15.43 3.64 14.57
CA ASP A 91 -15.02 4.55 15.64
C ASP A 91 -13.74 4.05 16.33
N LYS A 92 -13.58 2.73 16.49
CA LYS A 92 -12.36 2.12 17.01
C LYS A 92 -11.16 2.41 16.11
N TYR A 93 -11.32 2.23 14.79
CA TYR A 93 -10.31 2.59 13.80
C TYR A 93 -9.95 4.08 13.87
N LEU A 94 -10.95 4.96 13.93
CA LEU A 94 -10.75 6.41 14.03
C LEU A 94 -10.15 6.83 15.38
N ALA A 95 -10.48 6.12 16.48
CA ALA A 95 -9.88 6.32 17.79
C ALA A 95 -8.37 6.01 17.80
N MET A 96 -7.94 4.98 17.07
CA MET A 96 -6.52 4.70 16.90
C MET A 96 -5.78 5.87 16.24
N ALA A 97 -6.42 6.53 15.27
CA ALA A 97 -5.82 7.65 14.52
C ALA A 97 -5.86 8.99 15.29
N ARG A 98 -6.90 9.25 16.09
CA ARG A 98 -7.17 10.58 16.65
C ARG A 98 -7.37 10.60 18.17
N GLY A 99 -7.44 9.44 18.79
CA GLY A 99 -7.94 9.29 20.16
C GLY A 99 -9.47 9.28 20.21
N TYR A 100 -9.99 8.99 21.38
CA TYR A 100 -11.41 9.01 21.66
C TYR A 100 -11.64 9.57 23.06
N GLN A 101 -12.64 10.45 23.19
CA GLN A 101 -13.13 10.96 24.46
C GLN A 101 -14.66 10.92 24.43
N GLY A 102 -15.26 10.22 25.36
CA GLY A 102 -16.69 10.07 25.42
C GLY A 102 -17.16 9.13 26.54
N GLU A 103 -18.46 8.82 26.53
CA GLU A 103 -19.10 7.98 27.53
C GLU A 103 -18.49 6.57 27.61
N ASN A 104 -17.95 6.06 26.51
CA ASN A 104 -17.39 4.71 26.38
C ASN A 104 -15.87 4.64 26.64
N GLY A 105 -15.29 5.69 27.22
CA GLY A 105 -13.88 5.70 27.61
C GLY A 105 -13.11 6.94 27.16
N ASP A 106 -11.83 6.95 27.49
CA ASP A 106 -10.87 7.98 27.09
C ASP A 106 -9.56 7.29 26.68
N VAL A 107 -9.20 7.39 25.40
CA VAL A 107 -7.96 6.83 24.88
C VAL A 107 -7.24 7.85 23.99
N LYS A 108 -5.92 7.94 24.18
CA LYS A 108 -5.06 8.78 23.32
C LYS A 108 -4.84 8.09 21.99
N ALA A 109 -4.67 8.91 20.93
CA ALA A 109 -4.27 8.42 19.62
C ALA A 109 -2.93 7.67 19.66
N LEU A 110 -2.72 6.78 18.69
CA LEU A 110 -1.41 6.23 18.40
C LEU A 110 -0.45 7.31 17.91
N ALA A 111 0.85 7.05 18.02
CA ALA A 111 1.86 7.96 17.52
C ALA A 111 1.75 8.13 16.00
N MET A 112 2.07 9.31 15.51
CA MET A 112 2.11 9.63 14.09
C MET A 112 3.54 9.96 13.67
N LYS A 113 3.99 9.38 12.56
CA LYS A 113 5.32 9.64 11.97
C LYS A 113 5.20 9.97 10.49
N LYS A 114 6.22 10.63 9.94
CA LYS A 114 6.29 10.89 8.50
C LYS A 114 6.36 9.59 7.72
N TRP A 115 5.60 9.54 6.62
CA TRP A 115 5.68 8.50 5.62
C TRP A 115 6.91 8.75 4.74
N PHE A 116 8.03 8.15 5.11
CA PHE A 116 9.32 8.28 4.44
C PHE A 116 9.71 9.75 4.17
N ASN A 117 10.11 10.08 2.95
CA ASN A 117 10.54 11.43 2.52
C ASN A 117 9.38 12.27 1.97
N THR A 118 8.14 12.02 2.41
CA THR A 118 6.95 12.78 1.98
C THR A 118 6.44 13.71 3.08
N ASN A 119 5.45 14.54 2.75
CA ASN A 119 4.71 15.34 3.72
C ASN A 119 3.51 14.58 4.33
N TYR A 120 3.26 13.34 3.89
CA TYR A 120 2.26 12.48 4.50
C TYR A 120 2.77 11.86 5.79
N HIS A 121 1.84 11.45 6.62
CA HIS A 121 2.11 10.79 7.89
C HIS A 121 1.35 9.48 7.93
N TYR A 122 1.86 8.53 8.68
CA TYR A 122 1.17 7.29 9.00
C TYR A 122 1.01 7.15 10.51
N ILE A 123 0.00 6.43 10.93
CA ILE A 123 -0.22 6.04 12.32
C ILE A 123 0.64 4.82 12.61
N VAL A 124 1.48 4.92 13.64
CA VAL A 124 2.41 3.86 14.03
C VAL A 124 1.63 2.71 14.67
N PRO A 125 1.55 1.52 14.05
CA PRO A 125 0.92 0.38 14.68
C PRO A 125 1.67 -0.01 15.97
N GLU A 126 0.93 -0.42 17.00
CA GLU A 126 1.52 -0.95 18.23
C GLU A 126 1.06 -2.39 18.44
N ALA A 127 2.03 -3.31 18.58
CA ALA A 127 1.80 -4.69 18.97
C ALA A 127 2.26 -4.90 20.41
N GLU A 128 1.33 -5.35 21.25
CA GLU A 128 1.55 -5.69 22.65
C GLU A 128 1.79 -7.19 22.81
N ASP A 129 2.25 -7.64 23.98
CA ASP A 129 2.50 -9.08 24.26
C ASP A 129 1.26 -9.95 24.03
N SER A 130 0.06 -9.39 24.22
CA SER A 130 -1.23 -10.05 24.00
C SER A 130 -1.73 -10.00 22.57
N THR A 131 -1.11 -9.18 21.68
CA THR A 131 -1.59 -8.97 20.31
C THR A 131 -1.51 -10.26 19.52
N GLN A 132 -2.67 -10.70 19.00
CA GLN A 132 -2.78 -11.82 18.10
C GLN A 132 -2.85 -11.31 16.66
N ILE A 133 -1.69 -11.26 15.99
CA ILE A 133 -1.60 -10.84 14.60
C ILE A 133 -2.20 -11.92 13.73
N ARG A 134 -3.31 -11.62 13.09
CA ARG A 134 -4.08 -12.52 12.22
C ARG A 134 -5.05 -11.74 11.36
N LEU A 135 -5.45 -12.31 10.25
CA LEU A 135 -6.48 -11.73 9.39
C LEU A 135 -7.85 -11.73 10.09
N THR A 136 -8.42 -10.54 10.30
CA THR A 136 -9.77 -10.37 10.88
C THR A 136 -10.67 -9.46 10.04
N GLY A 137 -10.10 -8.47 9.34
CA GLY A 137 -10.86 -7.51 8.55
C GLY A 137 -11.30 -8.05 7.18
N ASN A 138 -12.06 -7.25 6.44
CA ASN A 138 -12.58 -7.58 5.12
C ASN A 138 -12.48 -6.44 4.09
N LYS A 139 -11.93 -5.29 4.43
CA LYS A 139 -11.90 -4.08 3.60
C LYS A 139 -11.36 -4.35 2.19
N LEU A 140 -10.21 -5.03 2.08
CA LEU A 140 -9.55 -5.32 0.80
C LEU A 140 -10.49 -6.01 -0.19
N TRP A 141 -11.19 -7.04 0.26
CA TRP A 141 -12.10 -7.83 -0.60
C TRP A 141 -13.43 -7.13 -0.85
N ALA A 142 -13.92 -6.33 0.11
CA ALA A 142 -15.12 -5.52 -0.06
C ALA A 142 -14.91 -4.46 -1.15
N GLU A 143 -13.80 -3.72 -1.13
CA GLU A 143 -13.48 -2.73 -2.16
C GLU A 143 -13.21 -3.38 -3.53
N TYR A 144 -12.55 -4.54 -3.56
CA TYR A 144 -12.40 -5.30 -4.80
C TYR A 144 -13.76 -5.69 -5.39
N ALA A 145 -14.68 -6.19 -4.57
CA ALA A 145 -16.04 -6.56 -5.00
C ALA A 145 -16.82 -5.33 -5.52
N GLU A 146 -16.73 -4.18 -4.83
CA GLU A 146 -17.35 -2.93 -5.30
C GLU A 146 -16.84 -2.54 -6.71
N ALA A 147 -15.54 -2.66 -6.98
CA ALA A 147 -14.99 -2.39 -8.31
C ALA A 147 -15.47 -3.41 -9.36
N LYS A 148 -15.57 -4.69 -8.99
CA LYS A 148 -16.08 -5.76 -9.86
C LYS A 148 -17.54 -5.54 -10.24
N GLU A 149 -18.38 -5.02 -9.36
CA GLU A 149 -19.76 -4.64 -9.67
C GLU A 149 -19.84 -3.57 -10.79
N LEU A 150 -18.80 -2.74 -10.92
CA LEU A 150 -18.66 -1.75 -12.00
C LEU A 150 -18.00 -2.33 -13.28
N GLY A 151 -17.73 -3.63 -13.32
CA GLY A 151 -17.02 -4.28 -14.42
C GLY A 151 -15.55 -3.84 -14.52
N ILE A 152 -14.93 -3.53 -13.38
CA ILE A 152 -13.51 -3.10 -13.29
C ILE A 152 -12.73 -4.15 -12.53
N GLU A 153 -11.72 -4.74 -13.22
CA GLU A 153 -10.72 -5.56 -12.55
C GLU A 153 -9.69 -4.64 -11.89
N THR A 154 -9.48 -4.78 -10.59
CA THR A 154 -8.51 -3.98 -9.86
C THR A 154 -7.38 -4.83 -9.31
N LYS A 155 -6.31 -4.16 -8.99
CA LYS A 155 -5.12 -4.68 -8.32
C LYS A 155 -5.14 -4.11 -6.88
N PRO A 156 -5.65 -4.87 -5.87
CA PRO A 156 -5.63 -4.44 -4.50
C PRO A 156 -4.21 -4.14 -4.01
N VAL A 157 -4.09 -3.08 -3.23
CA VAL A 157 -2.82 -2.61 -2.62
C VAL A 157 -2.89 -2.84 -1.12
N ILE A 158 -1.83 -3.38 -0.54
CA ILE A 158 -1.67 -3.52 0.90
C ILE A 158 -0.23 -3.16 1.27
N THR A 159 -0.01 -2.57 2.45
CA THR A 159 1.35 -2.38 2.97
C THR A 159 2.04 -3.73 3.06
N GLY A 160 3.24 -3.87 2.49
CA GLY A 160 3.98 -5.12 2.48
C GLY A 160 4.42 -5.54 3.87
N VAL A 161 4.66 -6.84 4.02
CA VAL A 161 4.93 -7.45 5.35
C VAL A 161 6.17 -6.90 6.01
N TYR A 162 7.25 -6.69 5.24
CA TYR A 162 8.50 -6.17 5.76
C TYR A 162 8.34 -4.70 6.20
N THR A 163 7.74 -3.86 5.36
CA THR A 163 7.46 -2.45 5.71
C THR A 163 6.57 -2.36 6.95
N LEU A 164 5.46 -3.12 7.00
CA LEU A 164 4.57 -3.08 8.16
C LEU A 164 5.30 -3.49 9.45
N PHE A 165 6.10 -4.55 9.38
CA PHE A 165 6.92 -5.03 10.51
C PHE A 165 7.91 -3.96 10.99
N LYS A 166 8.64 -3.33 10.06
CA LYS A 166 9.62 -2.26 10.38
C LYS A 166 8.98 -0.98 10.93
N LEU A 167 7.74 -0.69 10.55
CA LEU A 167 7.00 0.48 11.02
C LEU A 167 6.24 0.22 12.32
N CYS A 168 6.01 -1.03 12.68
CA CYS A 168 5.31 -1.42 13.90
C CYS A 168 6.19 -1.16 15.12
N ARG A 169 5.55 -0.67 16.19
CA ARG A 169 6.16 -0.55 17.52
C ARG A 169 5.76 -1.74 18.36
N PHE A 170 6.73 -2.50 18.82
CA PHE A 170 6.52 -3.61 19.74
C PHE A 170 6.64 -3.10 21.17
N THR A 171 5.60 -3.33 21.98
CA THR A 171 5.49 -2.86 23.36
C THR A 171 5.27 -4.07 24.28
N GLY A 172 5.88 -4.02 25.45
CA GLY A 172 5.82 -5.15 26.39
C GLY A 172 7.17 -5.83 26.56
N LYS A 173 7.16 -7.13 26.85
CA LYS A 173 8.36 -7.95 27.12
C LYS A 173 8.82 -8.75 25.92
N LYS A 174 7.92 -9.07 24.98
CA LYS A 174 8.25 -9.76 23.74
C LYS A 174 9.09 -8.88 22.83
N ARG A 175 10.05 -9.50 22.17
CA ARG A 175 10.88 -8.86 21.14
C ARG A 175 10.13 -8.85 19.81
N ALA A 176 10.53 -7.96 18.90
CA ALA A 176 9.99 -7.93 17.54
C ALA A 176 10.07 -9.31 16.85
N ASP A 177 11.18 -10.02 17.03
CA ASP A 177 11.41 -11.33 16.43
C ASP A 177 10.36 -12.39 16.82
N ASP A 178 9.76 -12.26 18.02
CA ASP A 178 8.73 -13.17 18.50
C ASP A 178 7.43 -13.08 17.68
N PHE A 179 7.26 -12.00 16.93
CA PHE A 179 6.06 -11.75 16.09
C PHE A 179 6.26 -12.11 14.61
N ILE A 180 7.51 -12.35 14.14
CA ILE A 180 7.80 -12.57 12.71
C ILE A 180 6.90 -13.64 12.10
N ASN A 181 6.78 -14.80 12.74
CA ASN A 181 5.96 -15.89 12.20
C ASN A 181 4.46 -15.53 12.16
N ALA A 182 3.96 -14.75 13.12
CA ALA A 182 2.58 -14.30 13.12
C ALA A 182 2.30 -13.33 11.94
N PHE A 183 3.23 -12.41 11.64
CA PHE A 183 3.14 -11.58 10.43
C PHE A 183 3.13 -12.43 9.16
N ILE A 184 4.04 -13.39 9.03
CA ILE A 184 4.11 -14.28 7.86
C ILE A 184 2.79 -15.03 7.67
N GLU A 185 2.27 -15.68 8.72
CA GLU A 185 1.02 -16.45 8.63
C GLU A 185 -0.19 -15.55 8.29
N ALA A 186 -0.28 -14.36 8.90
CA ALA A 186 -1.34 -13.40 8.57
C ALA A 186 -1.32 -12.97 7.09
N TYR A 187 -0.13 -12.76 6.51
CA TYR A 187 -0.01 -12.43 5.08
C TYR A 187 -0.27 -13.63 4.17
N LYS A 188 0.05 -14.85 4.59
CA LYS A 188 -0.38 -16.07 3.88
C LYS A 188 -1.90 -16.20 3.84
N ASP A 189 -2.58 -15.86 4.94
CA ASP A 189 -4.05 -15.85 4.99
C ASP A 189 -4.63 -14.78 4.06
N VAL A 190 -4.06 -13.57 4.03
CA VAL A 190 -4.44 -12.52 3.07
C VAL A 190 -4.29 -13.04 1.65
N TYR A 191 -3.13 -13.59 1.32
CA TYR A 191 -2.86 -14.13 -0.01
C TYR A 191 -3.85 -15.25 -0.40
N SER A 192 -4.04 -16.22 0.49
CA SER A 192 -4.94 -17.36 0.26
C SER A 192 -6.39 -16.89 0.04
N LYS A 193 -6.84 -15.88 0.76
CA LYS A 193 -8.18 -15.30 0.56
C LYS A 193 -8.27 -14.52 -0.76
N CYS A 194 -7.21 -13.85 -1.20
CA CYS A 194 -7.16 -13.21 -2.52
C CYS A 194 -7.30 -14.26 -3.65
N GLU A 195 -6.62 -15.39 -3.53
CA GLU A 195 -6.77 -16.50 -4.48
C GLU A 195 -8.19 -17.07 -4.49
N ALA A 196 -8.78 -17.30 -3.32
CA ALA A 196 -10.13 -17.86 -3.19
C ALA A 196 -11.21 -16.96 -3.81
N VAL A 197 -11.00 -15.63 -3.78
CA VAL A 197 -11.91 -14.64 -4.41
C VAL A 197 -11.63 -14.45 -5.90
N GLY A 198 -10.51 -14.96 -6.41
CA GLY A 198 -10.12 -14.85 -7.82
C GLY A 198 -9.48 -13.52 -8.19
N ILE A 199 -8.83 -12.85 -7.25
CA ILE A 199 -8.04 -11.65 -7.52
C ILE A 199 -6.87 -12.01 -8.44
N GLN A 200 -6.71 -11.25 -9.53
CA GLN A 200 -5.67 -11.53 -10.52
C GLN A 200 -4.29 -11.03 -10.09
N TRP A 201 -4.23 -9.86 -9.44
CA TRP A 201 -3.00 -9.24 -8.95
C TRP A 201 -3.18 -8.69 -7.55
N LEU A 202 -2.23 -8.96 -6.66
CA LEU A 202 -2.10 -8.35 -5.34
C LEU A 202 -0.79 -7.55 -5.29
N GLN A 203 -0.86 -6.28 -4.89
CA GLN A 203 0.31 -5.42 -4.74
C GLN A 203 0.70 -5.31 -3.26
N PHE A 204 1.95 -5.63 -2.96
CA PHE A 204 2.59 -5.33 -1.68
C PHE A 204 3.46 -4.07 -1.82
N ASP A 205 3.10 -3.02 -1.09
CA ASP A 205 3.88 -1.78 -1.03
C ASP A 205 5.01 -1.91 0.00
N GLU A 206 6.24 -1.92 -0.49
CA GLU A 206 7.46 -2.12 0.30
C GLU A 206 8.43 -0.94 0.20
N PRO A 207 8.03 0.29 0.57
CA PRO A 207 8.94 1.44 0.51
C PRO A 207 10.08 1.37 1.53
N ALA A 208 10.01 0.53 2.56
CA ALA A 208 11.12 0.36 3.49
C ALA A 208 12.38 -0.25 2.83
N LEU A 209 12.23 -0.95 1.69
CA LEU A 209 13.34 -1.56 0.96
C LEU A 209 14.28 -0.56 0.28
N VAL A 210 13.91 0.73 0.21
CA VAL A 210 14.79 1.78 -0.35
C VAL A 210 15.66 2.44 0.72
N GLN A 211 15.50 2.06 1.99
CA GLN A 211 16.35 2.49 3.09
C GLN A 211 17.63 1.66 3.13
N ASP A 212 18.64 2.14 3.86
CA ASP A 212 19.85 1.35 4.10
C ASP A 212 19.47 0.09 4.91
N MET A 213 19.91 -1.08 4.43
CA MET A 213 19.56 -2.38 5.01
C MET A 213 20.79 -3.08 5.54
N THR A 214 20.70 -3.62 6.76
CA THR A 214 21.69 -4.56 7.29
C THR A 214 21.53 -5.94 6.66
N GLU A 215 22.49 -6.85 6.92
CA GLU A 215 22.36 -8.24 6.46
C GLU A 215 21.16 -8.93 7.12
N GLU A 216 20.93 -8.70 8.40
CA GLU A 216 19.77 -9.22 9.14
C GLU A 216 18.44 -8.72 8.55
N ASP A 217 18.41 -7.47 8.11
CA ASP A 217 17.23 -6.89 7.43
C ASP A 217 16.95 -7.60 6.11
N ARG A 218 17.98 -7.89 5.32
CA ARG A 218 17.88 -8.62 4.07
C ARG A 218 17.41 -10.06 4.28
N GLU A 219 18.04 -10.77 5.24
CA GLU A 219 17.64 -12.14 5.61
C GLU A 219 16.18 -12.20 6.06
N LEU A 220 15.75 -11.23 6.87
CA LEU A 220 14.36 -11.13 7.32
C LEU A 220 13.40 -10.94 6.15
N PHE A 221 13.70 -10.00 5.22
CA PHE A 221 12.91 -9.78 4.03
C PHE A 221 12.80 -11.05 3.18
N VAL A 222 13.92 -11.71 2.91
CA VAL A 222 13.97 -12.95 2.13
C VAL A 222 13.16 -14.05 2.81
N LYS A 223 13.30 -14.24 4.12
CA LYS A 223 12.53 -15.22 4.89
C LYS A 223 11.02 -14.96 4.75
N MET A 224 10.59 -13.73 5.02
CA MET A 224 9.17 -13.37 4.98
C MET A 224 8.55 -13.68 3.59
N TYR A 225 9.20 -13.22 2.52
CA TYR A 225 8.66 -13.38 1.19
C TYR A 225 8.83 -14.79 0.61
N SER A 226 9.89 -15.51 0.93
CA SER A 226 10.01 -16.91 0.55
C SER A 226 8.87 -17.75 1.12
N ASP A 227 8.50 -17.51 2.37
CA ASP A 227 7.42 -18.22 3.05
C ASP A 227 6.03 -17.86 2.47
N ILE A 228 5.80 -16.58 2.17
CA ILE A 228 4.52 -16.10 1.60
C ILE A 228 4.36 -16.59 0.16
N LEU A 229 5.40 -16.42 -0.67
CA LEU A 229 5.37 -16.77 -2.09
C LEU A 229 5.43 -18.29 -2.33
N GLY A 230 5.95 -19.06 -1.39
CA GLY A 230 6.04 -20.53 -1.48
C GLY A 230 4.68 -21.23 -1.62
N LYS A 231 3.57 -20.56 -1.28
CA LYS A 231 2.20 -21.06 -1.47
C LYS A 231 1.49 -20.47 -2.69
N LYS A 232 2.17 -19.62 -3.46
CA LYS A 232 1.58 -18.92 -4.60
C LYS A 232 1.08 -19.88 -5.69
N LYS A 233 -0.14 -19.65 -6.21
CA LYS A 233 -0.76 -20.46 -7.26
C LYS A 233 -1.30 -19.59 -8.40
N SER A 234 -2.42 -18.90 -8.21
CA SER A 234 -3.18 -18.22 -9.26
C SER A 234 -3.15 -16.70 -9.16
N CYS A 235 -3.15 -16.14 -7.95
CA CYS A 235 -3.03 -14.69 -7.74
C CYS A 235 -1.58 -14.25 -7.95
N LYS A 236 -1.38 -13.34 -8.91
CA LYS A 236 -0.07 -12.76 -9.18
C LYS A 236 0.31 -11.74 -8.12
N VAL A 237 1.58 -11.73 -7.74
CA VAL A 237 2.10 -10.84 -6.71
C VAL A 237 3.03 -9.80 -7.33
N LEU A 238 2.69 -8.52 -7.10
CA LEU A 238 3.53 -7.37 -7.41
C LEU A 238 4.20 -6.86 -6.13
N LEU A 239 5.52 -6.88 -6.09
CA LEU A 239 6.30 -6.14 -5.11
C LEU A 239 6.47 -4.72 -5.64
N GLN A 240 5.94 -3.71 -4.96
CA GLN A 240 6.04 -2.31 -5.36
C GLN A 240 6.95 -1.54 -4.42
N THR A 241 8.04 -1.00 -4.95
CA THR A 241 8.97 -0.12 -4.23
C THR A 241 8.90 1.29 -4.78
N TYR A 242 9.17 2.29 -3.95
CA TYR A 242 9.16 3.69 -4.33
C TYR A 242 9.92 4.57 -3.33
N PHE A 243 10.24 5.82 -3.71
CA PHE A 243 11.00 6.83 -2.98
C PHE A 243 12.53 6.62 -2.99
N GLY A 244 13.02 5.76 -3.85
CA GLY A 244 14.43 5.48 -4.00
C GLY A 244 14.72 4.20 -4.78
N ASP A 245 15.98 3.80 -4.81
CA ASP A 245 16.41 2.52 -5.36
C ASP A 245 16.64 1.47 -4.26
N VAL A 246 16.53 0.22 -4.62
CA VAL A 246 16.64 -0.95 -3.73
C VAL A 246 18.04 -1.59 -3.78
N ARG A 247 19.09 -0.75 -3.75
CA ARG A 247 20.50 -1.16 -4.00
C ARG A 247 20.99 -2.28 -3.09
N ASP A 248 20.53 -2.29 -1.83
CA ASP A 248 21.04 -3.24 -0.84
C ASP A 248 20.35 -4.61 -0.95
N VAL A 249 19.17 -4.68 -1.59
CA VAL A 249 18.33 -5.88 -1.62
C VAL A 249 17.90 -6.30 -3.03
N TYR A 250 18.38 -5.61 -4.08
CA TYR A 250 17.97 -5.87 -5.46
C TYR A 250 18.23 -7.32 -5.88
N GLU A 251 19.41 -7.85 -5.56
CA GLU A 251 19.79 -9.22 -5.91
C GLU A 251 18.88 -10.27 -5.25
N ASP A 252 18.39 -9.97 -4.05
CA ASP A 252 17.46 -10.87 -3.35
C ASP A 252 16.04 -10.77 -3.95
N ILE A 253 15.59 -9.55 -4.26
CA ILE A 253 14.29 -9.33 -4.92
C ILE A 253 14.18 -10.12 -6.23
N VAL A 254 15.20 -10.06 -7.09
CA VAL A 254 15.13 -10.72 -8.40
C VAL A 254 15.25 -12.24 -8.34
N LYS A 255 15.66 -12.80 -7.21
CA LYS A 255 15.69 -14.25 -6.94
C LYS A 255 14.37 -14.78 -6.38
N LEU A 256 13.54 -13.90 -5.82
CA LEU A 256 12.24 -14.27 -5.29
C LEU A 256 11.19 -14.38 -6.42
N SER A 257 10.20 -15.26 -6.23
CA SER A 257 9.22 -15.62 -7.26
C SER A 257 8.07 -14.61 -7.38
N PHE A 258 8.39 -13.30 -7.45
CA PHE A 258 7.41 -12.28 -7.77
C PHE A 258 6.98 -12.36 -9.24
N ASP A 259 5.68 -12.12 -9.52
CA ASP A 259 5.18 -12.01 -10.90
C ASP A 259 5.39 -10.60 -11.47
N GLY A 260 5.50 -9.62 -10.59
CA GLY A 260 5.80 -8.24 -10.93
C GLY A 260 6.71 -7.59 -9.90
N ILE A 261 7.59 -6.72 -10.36
CA ILE A 261 8.45 -5.88 -9.53
C ILE A 261 8.28 -4.44 -10.01
N GLY A 262 7.85 -3.57 -9.10
CA GLY A 262 7.72 -2.14 -9.30
C GLY A 262 8.94 -1.40 -8.78
N LEU A 263 9.63 -0.69 -9.66
CA LEU A 263 10.85 0.04 -9.33
C LEU A 263 10.71 1.53 -9.69
N ASP A 264 11.22 2.38 -8.81
CA ASP A 264 11.26 3.84 -8.99
C ASP A 264 12.46 4.23 -9.88
N PHE A 265 12.19 4.87 -11.01
CA PHE A 265 13.20 5.43 -11.92
C PHE A 265 13.34 6.95 -11.78
N ILE A 266 12.56 7.57 -10.90
CA ILE A 266 12.58 9.04 -10.68
C ILE A 266 13.51 9.37 -9.50
N GLU A 267 13.25 8.78 -8.33
CA GLU A 267 14.10 8.94 -7.14
C GLU A 267 15.15 7.83 -7.02
N GLY A 268 14.89 6.67 -7.61
CA GLY A 268 15.79 5.53 -7.66
C GLY A 268 16.92 5.71 -8.68
N LYS A 269 17.90 6.55 -8.33
CA LYS A 269 18.99 6.95 -9.24
C LYS A 269 19.83 5.78 -9.76
N LYS A 270 19.94 4.71 -8.99
CA LYS A 270 20.69 3.50 -9.32
C LYS A 270 19.84 2.41 -9.98
N THR A 271 18.53 2.57 -10.08
CA THR A 271 17.62 1.53 -10.58
C THR A 271 18.05 0.97 -11.95
N ALA A 272 18.37 1.85 -12.90
CA ALA A 272 18.83 1.41 -14.22
C ALA A 272 20.17 0.67 -14.18
N GLU A 273 21.10 1.11 -13.33
CA GLU A 273 22.42 0.47 -13.13
C GLU A 273 22.28 -0.92 -12.47
N LEU A 274 21.35 -1.06 -11.52
CA LEU A 274 21.05 -2.33 -10.88
C LEU A 274 20.53 -3.36 -11.89
N ILE A 275 19.60 -2.96 -12.75
CA ILE A 275 19.08 -3.81 -13.84
C ILE A 275 20.21 -4.16 -14.84
N GLU A 276 21.07 -3.21 -15.15
CA GLU A 276 22.21 -3.45 -16.05
C GLU A 276 23.19 -4.48 -15.47
N LYS A 277 23.51 -4.31 -14.19
CA LYS A 277 24.55 -5.11 -13.51
C LYS A 277 24.07 -6.53 -13.16
N TYR A 278 22.86 -6.66 -12.65
CA TYR A 278 22.36 -7.92 -12.09
C TYR A 278 21.28 -8.59 -12.96
N GLY A 279 20.85 -7.91 -14.04
CA GLY A 279 19.76 -8.39 -14.88
C GLY A 279 18.37 -8.22 -14.28
N PHE A 280 17.36 -8.72 -14.98
CA PHE A 280 15.97 -8.76 -14.56
C PHE A 280 15.33 -10.10 -14.96
N PRO A 281 14.51 -10.76 -14.11
CA PRO A 281 13.96 -12.08 -14.42
C PRO A 281 13.05 -12.07 -15.65
N LYS A 282 13.18 -13.06 -16.53
CA LYS A 282 12.45 -13.12 -17.82
C LYS A 282 10.94 -13.26 -17.69
N ASP A 283 10.50 -13.99 -16.65
CA ASP A 283 9.09 -14.30 -16.43
C ASP A 283 8.40 -13.30 -15.47
N THR A 284 9.12 -12.25 -15.09
CA THR A 284 8.63 -11.20 -14.19
C THR A 284 8.33 -9.92 -14.97
N VAL A 285 7.21 -9.26 -14.67
CA VAL A 285 6.83 -7.99 -15.28
C VAL A 285 7.45 -6.83 -14.50
N LEU A 286 8.18 -5.96 -15.19
CA LEU A 286 8.68 -4.70 -14.60
C LEU A 286 7.59 -3.62 -14.65
N PHE A 287 7.14 -3.16 -13.48
CA PHE A 287 6.34 -1.94 -13.35
C PHE A 287 7.30 -0.76 -13.21
N ALA A 288 7.61 -0.13 -14.35
CA ALA A 288 8.61 0.93 -14.41
C ALA A 288 8.01 2.27 -13.97
N GLY A 289 8.37 2.74 -12.80
CA GLY A 289 7.95 4.01 -12.20
C GLY A 289 8.63 5.21 -12.88
N LEU A 290 8.24 5.51 -14.12
CA LEU A 290 8.82 6.55 -14.97
C LEU A 290 8.01 7.84 -15.00
N VAL A 291 6.78 7.82 -14.48
CA VAL A 291 5.94 9.02 -14.35
C VAL A 291 5.99 9.48 -12.89
N ASN A 292 6.41 10.73 -12.68
CA ASN A 292 6.60 11.24 -11.31
C ASN A 292 5.27 11.30 -10.55
N GLY A 293 5.17 10.54 -9.46
CA GLY A 293 3.99 10.49 -8.58
C GLY A 293 4.04 11.48 -7.41
N LYS A 294 5.15 12.25 -7.23
CA LYS A 294 5.33 13.20 -6.11
C LYS A 294 5.17 14.66 -6.50
N ASN A 295 5.08 14.96 -7.79
CA ASN A 295 4.87 16.34 -8.23
C ASN A 295 4.01 16.39 -9.49
N ILE A 296 3.54 17.60 -9.82
CA ILE A 296 2.63 17.90 -10.93
C ILE A 296 3.34 18.23 -12.24
N TRP A 297 4.67 18.20 -12.26
CA TRP A 297 5.41 18.58 -13.46
C TRP A 297 5.10 17.64 -14.61
N LYS A 298 4.90 18.23 -15.78
CA LYS A 298 4.68 17.48 -17.02
C LYS A 298 5.80 16.47 -17.25
N ASN A 299 5.44 15.23 -17.56
CA ASN A 299 6.42 14.18 -17.84
C ASN A 299 7.30 14.52 -19.05
N HIS A 300 8.56 14.20 -18.96
CA HIS A 300 9.51 14.37 -20.05
C HIS A 300 9.45 13.16 -20.99
N TYR A 301 8.52 13.18 -21.95
CA TYR A 301 8.18 12.04 -22.80
C TYR A 301 9.39 11.40 -23.49
N GLU A 302 10.29 12.20 -24.05
CA GLU A 302 11.47 11.69 -24.75
C GLU A 302 12.38 10.87 -23.83
N LYS A 303 12.63 11.35 -22.62
CA LYS A 303 13.42 10.60 -21.62
C LYS A 303 12.72 9.30 -21.23
N THR A 304 11.42 9.34 -20.97
CA THR A 304 10.62 8.17 -20.65
C THR A 304 10.65 7.13 -21.77
N LEU A 305 10.44 7.55 -23.02
CA LEU A 305 10.47 6.68 -24.19
C LEU A 305 11.86 6.06 -24.39
N ASN A 306 12.93 6.81 -24.18
CA ASN A 306 14.29 6.29 -24.29
C ASN A 306 14.58 5.20 -23.24
N VAL A 307 14.11 5.35 -22.01
CA VAL A 307 14.25 4.30 -20.97
C VAL A 307 13.44 3.07 -21.37
N LEU A 308 12.18 3.24 -21.75
CA LEU A 308 11.32 2.14 -22.18
C LEU A 308 11.90 1.36 -23.36
N LYS A 309 12.51 2.06 -24.34
CA LYS A 309 13.20 1.43 -25.47
C LYS A 309 14.37 0.57 -24.99
N LYS A 310 15.23 1.11 -24.13
CA LYS A 310 16.36 0.36 -23.55
C LYS A 310 15.92 -0.89 -22.79
N LEU A 311 14.82 -0.81 -22.03
CA LEU A 311 14.25 -1.96 -21.33
C LEU A 311 13.70 -3.00 -22.32
N GLY A 312 13.01 -2.54 -23.38
CA GLY A 312 12.51 -3.41 -24.46
C GLY A 312 13.62 -4.10 -25.23
N ASP A 313 14.71 -3.39 -25.55
CA ASP A 313 15.89 -3.95 -26.23
C ASP A 313 16.56 -5.07 -25.43
N LYS A 314 16.37 -5.07 -24.09
CA LYS A 314 16.82 -6.15 -23.18
C LYS A 314 15.79 -7.29 -23.07
N GLY A 315 14.65 -7.22 -23.74
CA GLY A 315 13.59 -8.22 -23.65
C GLY A 315 12.79 -8.18 -22.34
N ILE A 316 12.86 -7.09 -21.57
CA ILE A 316 12.15 -6.96 -20.30
C ILE A 316 10.69 -6.59 -20.58
N GLN A 317 9.76 -7.43 -20.12
CA GLN A 317 8.33 -7.14 -20.18
C GLN A 317 8.00 -5.98 -19.24
N THR A 318 7.65 -4.82 -19.80
CA THR A 318 7.52 -3.57 -19.05
C THR A 318 6.09 -3.02 -19.10
N VAL A 319 5.61 -2.57 -17.94
CA VAL A 319 4.40 -1.76 -17.74
C VAL A 319 4.85 -0.35 -17.33
N LEU A 320 4.35 0.68 -18.01
CA LEU A 320 4.59 2.07 -17.63
C LEU A 320 3.78 2.41 -16.38
N SER A 321 4.45 2.84 -15.33
CA SER A 321 3.81 3.15 -14.04
C SER A 321 4.20 4.53 -13.51
N THR A 322 3.42 5.02 -12.53
CA THR A 322 3.85 6.12 -11.67
C THR A 322 4.96 5.66 -10.72
N SER A 323 5.88 6.55 -10.38
CA SER A 323 7.03 6.25 -9.52
C SER A 323 6.64 5.93 -8.07
N CYS A 324 5.50 6.44 -7.63
CA CYS A 324 4.86 6.15 -6.36
C CYS A 324 3.35 6.43 -6.45
N SER A 325 2.60 6.23 -5.37
CA SER A 325 1.18 6.57 -5.31
C SER A 325 0.93 8.05 -5.61
N LEU A 326 -0.07 8.34 -6.44
CA LEU A 326 -0.51 9.71 -6.74
C LEU A 326 -1.13 10.42 -5.54
N GLN A 327 -1.40 9.72 -4.44
CA GLN A 327 -1.88 10.35 -3.20
C GLN A 327 -0.95 11.44 -2.66
N HIS A 328 0.34 11.44 -3.07
CA HIS A 328 1.33 12.42 -2.62
C HIS A 328 1.21 13.79 -3.28
N VAL A 329 0.40 13.90 -4.35
CA VAL A 329 0.15 15.16 -5.09
C VAL A 329 -1.35 15.42 -5.34
N PRO A 330 -2.25 15.13 -4.40
CA PRO A 330 -3.68 15.09 -4.70
C PRO A 330 -4.28 16.45 -5.02
N TYR A 331 -3.59 17.55 -4.73
CA TYR A 331 -4.22 18.87 -4.69
C TYR A 331 -3.51 19.99 -5.41
N LEU A 332 -2.29 19.78 -5.87
CA LEU A 332 -1.51 20.86 -6.49
C LEU A 332 -2.15 21.40 -7.78
N SER A 333 -2.89 20.57 -8.50
CA SER A 333 -3.63 20.99 -9.68
C SER A 333 -4.77 21.95 -9.40
N LEU A 334 -5.34 21.93 -8.18
CA LEU A 334 -6.49 22.77 -7.80
C LEU A 334 -6.09 24.10 -7.15
N ILE A 335 -4.85 24.23 -6.69
CA ILE A 335 -4.34 25.46 -6.09
C ILE A 335 -3.90 26.46 -7.18
N HIS A 336 -3.67 25.98 -8.38
CA HIS A 336 -3.12 26.77 -9.50
C HIS A 336 -4.09 26.98 -10.67
N ILE A 337 -5.37 26.68 -10.46
CA ILE A 337 -6.45 27.00 -11.41
C ILE A 337 -7.10 28.30 -11.02
#